data_3a166bb80e68606dc14db1df817a5bf1
#
_entry.id   3a166bb80e68606dc14db1df817a5bf1
#
_cell.length_a   1.000
_cell.length_b   1.000
_cell.length_c   1.000
_cell.angle_alpha   90.00
_cell.angle_beta   90.00
_cell.angle_gamma   90.00
#
_symmetry.space_group_name_H-M   'P 1'
#
loop_
_entity.id
_entity.type
_entity.pdbx_description
1 polymer ?
#
loop_
_entity_poly.entity_id
_entity_poly.type
_entity_poly.pdbx_seq_one_letter_code
_entity_poly.pdbx_strand_id
1 'polypeptide(L)'
;MRSRIIGVYALLSAGASQAERVSEPFAKVGYWEITTENHSTCVMKSLYPGKVADDAEALIIVYSARQKTAVLSWITQKPKLPALTQSLDFELSFLKGRSLNSLWGSRPFHIEKSPHSYSFTHAFRGPMDGERFLRDLASHDALVLFFGPGMLTSLPLKASDAVTKLRECSSKIVGQDAFDGLQK
;
A
#
# COMPACT_ATOMS: atom_id res chain seq x y z
N MET A 1 -16.27 -13.21 25.05
CA MET A 1 -16.48 -13.45 23.60
C MET A 1 -15.15 -13.21 22.89
N ARG A 2 -14.50 -14.28 22.44
CA ARG A 2 -13.21 -14.20 21.75
C ARG A 2 -13.50 -13.99 20.27
N SER A 3 -13.30 -12.77 19.76
CA SER A 3 -13.43 -12.44 18.33
C SER A 3 -12.32 -13.14 17.55
N ARG A 4 -12.70 -14.08 16.69
CA ARG A 4 -11.80 -14.75 15.76
C ARG A 4 -11.55 -13.78 14.58
N ILE A 5 -10.44 -13.03 14.65
CA ILE A 5 -9.89 -12.35 13.47
C ILE A 5 -9.15 -13.43 12.66
N ILE A 6 -9.89 -14.25 11.96
CA ILE A 6 -9.37 -15.23 11.00
C ILE A 6 -9.96 -14.83 9.67
N GLY A 7 -9.19 -14.28 8.77
CA GLY A 7 -9.71 -14.11 7.42
C GLY A 7 -8.95 -13.26 6.43
N VAL A 8 -7.99 -12.42 6.83
CA VAL A 8 -7.34 -11.52 5.87
C VAL A 8 -6.04 -12.09 5.26
N TYR A 9 -5.48 -13.15 5.85
CA TYR A 9 -4.20 -13.71 5.39
C TYR A 9 -4.29 -14.65 4.17
N ALA A 10 -5.49 -15.01 3.69
CA ALA A 10 -5.69 -15.95 2.58
C ALA A 10 -5.78 -15.31 1.19
N LEU A 11 -5.62 -14.00 1.04
CA LEU A 11 -5.99 -13.27 -0.17
C LEU A 11 -4.86 -13.03 -1.19
N LEU A 12 -3.68 -13.61 -0.99
CA LEU A 12 -2.56 -13.44 -1.94
C LEU A 12 -2.23 -14.69 -2.76
N SER A 13 -3.12 -15.68 -2.82
CA SER A 13 -2.84 -16.94 -3.52
C SER A 13 -3.85 -17.28 -4.60
N ALA A 14 -3.69 -16.73 -5.79
CA ALA A 14 -4.29 -17.30 -6.99
C ALA A 14 -3.27 -17.25 -8.16
N GLY A 15 -2.65 -18.39 -8.46
CA GLY A 15 -2.17 -18.70 -9.79
C GLY A 15 -0.73 -18.37 -10.14
N ALA A 16 0.24 -18.88 -9.40
CA ALA A 16 1.55 -19.30 -9.88
C ALA A 16 2.10 -20.28 -8.85
N SER A 17 2.93 -21.27 -9.25
CA SER A 17 3.62 -22.20 -8.35
C SER A 17 4.09 -21.46 -7.10
N GLN A 18 3.45 -21.75 -5.96
CA GLN A 18 3.70 -21.05 -4.70
C GLN A 18 5.07 -21.49 -4.16
N ALA A 19 6.11 -20.79 -4.57
CA ALA A 19 7.23 -20.63 -3.66
C ALA A 19 6.66 -19.91 -2.43
N GLU A 20 6.74 -20.52 -1.27
CA GLU A 20 6.29 -19.98 0.02
C GLU A 20 6.90 -18.58 0.17
N ARG A 21 6.05 -17.53 0.14
CA ARG A 21 6.54 -16.16 0.29
C ARG A 21 6.99 -16.00 1.72
N VAL A 22 8.28 -15.96 1.93
CA VAL A 22 8.86 -15.70 3.25
C VAL A 22 8.67 -14.22 3.54
N SER A 23 7.79 -13.92 4.50
CA SER A 23 7.57 -12.56 5.01
C SER A 23 8.16 -12.47 6.40
N GLU A 24 9.15 -11.61 6.59
CA GLU A 24 9.81 -11.38 7.86
C GLU A 24 9.44 -10.01 8.44
N PRO A 25 9.07 -9.93 9.72
CA PRO A 25 8.76 -8.66 10.37
C PRO A 25 10.02 -7.80 10.48
N PHE A 26 9.95 -6.56 10.03
CA PHE A 26 11.01 -5.57 10.15
C PHE A 26 10.74 -4.57 11.27
N ALA A 27 9.54 -3.98 11.29
CA ALA A 27 9.11 -3.02 12.31
C ALA A 27 7.59 -2.96 12.41
N LYS A 28 7.10 -2.46 13.56
CA LYS A 28 5.71 -2.08 13.77
C LYS A 28 5.66 -0.65 14.33
N VAL A 29 4.90 0.22 13.69
CA VAL A 29 4.78 1.63 14.06
C VAL A 29 3.31 2.03 14.03
N GLY A 30 2.70 2.21 15.20
CA GLY A 30 1.27 2.48 15.29
C GLY A 30 0.44 1.39 14.63
N TYR A 31 -0.33 1.75 13.62
CA TYR A 31 -1.16 0.82 12.84
C TYR A 31 -0.42 0.18 11.66
N TRP A 32 0.83 0.58 11.42
CA TRP A 32 1.62 0.12 10.29
C TRP A 32 2.52 -1.05 10.69
N GLU A 33 2.49 -2.09 9.89
CA GLU A 33 3.44 -3.19 9.92
C GLU A 33 4.37 -3.08 8.73
N ILE A 34 5.68 -3.15 8.96
CA ILE A 34 6.70 -3.16 7.93
C ILE A 34 7.32 -4.55 7.91
N THR A 35 7.36 -5.17 6.73
CA THR A 35 7.93 -6.51 6.53
C THR A 35 8.91 -6.49 5.38
N THR A 36 9.85 -7.44 5.38
CA THR A 36 10.60 -7.82 4.17
C THR A 36 9.89 -9.01 3.53
N GLU A 37 9.73 -8.98 2.22
CA GLU A 37 9.19 -10.09 1.45
C GLU A 37 10.27 -10.64 0.54
N ASN A 38 10.47 -11.97 0.60
CA ASN A 38 11.49 -12.69 -0.17
C ASN A 38 12.90 -12.07 -0.07
N HIS A 39 13.23 -11.50 1.10
CA HIS A 39 14.51 -10.81 1.38
C HIS A 39 14.88 -9.67 0.40
N SER A 40 13.98 -9.28 -0.49
CA SER A 40 14.28 -8.34 -1.60
C SER A 40 13.35 -7.13 -1.67
N THR A 41 12.24 -7.15 -0.95
CA THR A 41 11.21 -6.11 -1.05
C THR A 41 10.72 -5.70 0.32
N CYS A 42 10.62 -4.40 0.55
CA CYS A 42 10.03 -3.86 1.78
C CYS A 42 8.59 -3.44 1.54
N VAL A 43 7.72 -3.91 2.41
CA VAL A 43 6.29 -3.67 2.37
C VAL A 43 5.83 -3.03 3.67
N MET A 44 5.05 -1.99 3.57
CA MET A 44 4.38 -1.32 4.68
C MET A 44 2.87 -1.48 4.51
N LYS A 45 2.18 -2.02 5.51
CA LYS A 45 0.74 -2.28 5.44
C LYS A 45 0.01 -1.75 6.67
N SER A 46 -1.21 -1.27 6.45
CA SER A 46 -2.16 -0.89 7.50
C SER A 46 -3.53 -1.48 7.20
N LEU A 47 -4.20 -1.95 8.25
CA LEU A 47 -5.56 -2.47 8.17
C LEU A 47 -6.51 -1.49 8.83
N TYR A 48 -7.59 -1.17 8.14
CA TYR A 48 -8.66 -0.31 8.61
C TYR A 48 -9.90 -1.16 8.85
N PRO A 49 -10.23 -1.46 10.11
CA PRO A 49 -11.43 -2.23 10.42
C PRO A 49 -12.67 -1.41 10.04
N GLY A 50 -13.57 -2.02 9.28
CA GLY A 50 -14.86 -1.44 8.98
C GLY A 50 -15.81 -1.48 10.17
N LYS A 51 -16.95 -0.81 10.04
CA LYS A 51 -18.04 -0.87 11.03
C LYS A 51 -18.69 -2.25 11.09
N VAL A 52 -18.67 -2.97 9.98
CA VAL A 52 -19.10 -4.37 9.84
C VAL A 52 -17.96 -5.18 9.25
N ALA A 53 -18.00 -6.50 9.41
CA ALA A 53 -16.90 -7.39 9.01
C ALA A 53 -16.51 -7.26 7.51
N ASP A 54 -17.48 -6.92 6.68
CA ASP A 54 -17.31 -6.82 5.22
C ASP A 54 -16.88 -5.44 4.72
N ASP A 55 -16.62 -4.47 5.62
CA ASP A 55 -16.20 -3.10 5.25
C ASP A 55 -14.71 -2.86 5.56
N ALA A 56 -13.96 -3.92 5.82
CA ALA A 56 -12.53 -3.79 6.10
C ALA A 56 -11.77 -3.35 4.84
N GLU A 57 -10.85 -2.43 5.04
CA GLU A 57 -9.95 -1.92 4.01
C GLU A 57 -8.49 -2.14 4.42
N ALA A 58 -7.62 -2.27 3.44
CA ALA A 58 -6.18 -2.31 3.68
C ALA A 58 -5.45 -1.35 2.74
N LEU A 59 -4.38 -0.76 3.24
CA LEU A 59 -3.45 0.03 2.46
C LEU A 59 -2.10 -0.64 2.51
N ILE A 60 -1.55 -0.94 1.36
CA ILE A 60 -0.25 -1.58 1.20
C ILE A 60 0.63 -0.68 0.37
N ILE A 61 1.83 -0.40 0.86
CA ILE A 61 2.85 0.38 0.17
C ILE A 61 4.09 -0.50 0.01
N VAL A 62 4.48 -0.73 -1.22
CA VAL A 62 5.74 -1.38 -1.56
C VAL A 62 6.72 -0.31 -2.02
N TYR A 63 7.95 -0.32 -1.51
CA TYR A 63 8.95 0.66 -1.91
C TYR A 63 10.28 0.01 -2.28
N SER A 64 10.81 0.43 -3.41
CA SER A 64 12.16 0.10 -3.89
C SER A 64 13.06 1.32 -3.84
N ALA A 65 14.04 1.34 -2.93
CA ALA A 65 15.02 2.43 -2.82
C ALA A 65 15.91 2.51 -4.06
N ARG A 66 16.23 1.37 -4.69
CA ARG A 66 17.04 1.30 -5.91
C ARG A 66 16.35 1.98 -7.09
N GLN A 67 15.05 1.72 -7.27
CA GLN A 67 14.28 2.28 -8.38
C GLN A 67 13.60 3.59 -8.02
N LYS A 68 13.59 3.98 -6.75
CA LYS A 68 12.81 5.09 -6.20
C LYS A 68 11.34 5.03 -6.62
N THR A 69 10.81 3.82 -6.62
CA THR A 69 9.43 3.51 -7.02
C THR A 69 8.63 3.11 -5.80
N ALA A 70 7.47 3.72 -5.64
CA ALA A 70 6.48 3.33 -4.65
C ALA A 70 5.26 2.75 -5.36
N VAL A 71 4.75 1.62 -4.88
CA VAL A 71 3.52 1.02 -5.36
C VAL A 71 2.48 1.11 -4.25
N LEU A 72 1.37 1.74 -4.55
CA LEU A 72 0.19 1.82 -3.70
C LEU A 72 -0.79 0.72 -4.10
N SER A 73 -1.25 -0.06 -3.13
CA SER A 73 -2.39 -0.97 -3.31
C SER A 73 -3.42 -0.68 -2.22
N TRP A 74 -4.62 -0.30 -2.65
CA TRP A 74 -5.79 -0.21 -1.79
C TRP A 74 -6.64 -1.45 -1.99
N ILE A 75 -6.94 -2.14 -0.89
CA ILE A 75 -7.75 -3.37 -0.89
C ILE A 75 -9.04 -3.09 -0.14
N THR A 76 -10.16 -3.46 -0.76
CA THR A 76 -11.49 -3.34 -0.15
C THR A 76 -12.38 -4.51 -0.57
N GLN A 77 -13.34 -4.87 0.26
CA GLN A 77 -14.25 -5.97 -0.02
C GLN A 77 -15.46 -5.54 -0.86
N LYS A 78 -15.90 -4.28 -0.69
CA LYS A 78 -17.10 -3.75 -1.35
C LYS A 78 -16.84 -2.38 -1.98
N PRO A 79 -16.19 -2.32 -3.15
CA PRO A 79 -16.01 -1.04 -3.81
C PRO A 79 -17.36 -0.48 -4.26
N LYS A 80 -17.63 0.77 -3.93
CA LYS A 80 -18.82 1.51 -4.39
C LYS A 80 -18.58 2.03 -5.81
N LEU A 81 -18.42 1.12 -6.77
CA LEU A 81 -18.10 1.45 -8.16
C LEU A 81 -19.18 0.88 -9.09
N PRO A 82 -19.57 1.63 -10.14
CA PRO A 82 -20.69 1.24 -11.02
C PRO A 82 -20.38 0.04 -11.90
N ALA A 83 -19.15 -0.09 -12.36
CA ALA A 83 -18.66 -1.23 -13.14
C ALA A 83 -17.15 -1.36 -12.93
N LEU A 84 -16.67 -2.60 -12.82
CA LEU A 84 -15.26 -2.90 -12.67
C LEU A 84 -14.70 -3.38 -14.01
N THR A 85 -13.79 -2.60 -14.56
CA THR A 85 -12.95 -2.94 -15.70
C THR A 85 -11.56 -3.33 -15.20
N GLN A 86 -10.63 -3.64 -16.10
CA GLN A 86 -9.24 -3.95 -15.70
C GLN A 86 -8.47 -2.74 -15.14
N SER A 87 -8.93 -1.53 -15.46
CA SER A 87 -8.33 -0.29 -14.97
C SER A 87 -9.40 0.80 -14.83
N LEU A 88 -9.29 1.61 -13.79
CA LEU A 88 -10.10 2.80 -13.56
C LEU A 88 -9.20 3.95 -13.15
N ASP A 89 -9.58 5.17 -13.58
CA ASP A 89 -8.92 6.38 -13.15
C ASP A 89 -9.53 6.90 -11.85
N PHE A 90 -8.68 7.05 -10.82
CA PHE A 90 -9.04 7.70 -9.57
C PHE A 90 -8.28 9.02 -9.42
N GLU A 91 -8.94 10.03 -8.91
CA GLU A 91 -8.25 11.21 -8.41
C GLU A 91 -7.67 10.91 -7.03
N LEU A 92 -6.36 11.04 -6.93
CA LEU A 92 -5.62 10.85 -5.70
C LEU A 92 -5.32 12.21 -5.06
N SER A 93 -5.58 12.31 -3.76
CA SER A 93 -5.30 13.52 -2.99
C SER A 93 -4.89 13.17 -1.56
N PHE A 94 -4.24 14.12 -0.90
CA PHE A 94 -3.90 14.03 0.51
C PHE A 94 -4.54 15.16 1.30
N LEU A 95 -5.02 14.84 2.52
CA LEU A 95 -5.58 15.79 3.47
C LEU A 95 -4.56 16.16 4.54
N LYS A 96 -4.51 17.44 4.89
CA LYS A 96 -3.87 17.94 6.10
C LYS A 96 -4.87 18.81 6.87
N GLY A 97 -5.22 18.38 8.07
CA GLY A 97 -6.37 18.93 8.78
C GLY A 97 -7.66 18.68 7.99
N ARG A 98 -8.33 19.76 7.58
CA ARG A 98 -9.58 19.71 6.79
C ARG A 98 -9.40 20.10 5.33
N SER A 99 -8.17 20.34 4.90
CA SER A 99 -7.87 20.84 3.55
C SER A 99 -7.20 19.80 2.67
N LEU A 100 -7.62 19.73 1.41
CA LEU A 100 -6.89 19.00 0.37
C LEU A 100 -5.62 19.79 0.04
N ASN A 101 -4.45 19.27 0.39
CA ASN A 101 -3.19 20.01 0.28
C ASN A 101 -2.28 19.49 -0.82
N SER A 102 -2.35 18.21 -1.15
CA SER A 102 -1.56 17.63 -2.22
C SER A 102 -2.49 16.92 -3.20
N LEU A 103 -2.61 17.52 -4.39
CA LEU A 103 -3.41 17.00 -5.49
C LEU A 103 -2.48 16.26 -6.45
N TRP A 104 -2.82 15.00 -6.72
CA TRP A 104 -2.08 14.18 -7.67
C TRP A 104 -2.79 14.04 -9.02
N GLY A 105 -4.03 14.54 -9.09
CA GLY A 105 -4.90 14.42 -10.26
C GLY A 105 -5.34 12.98 -10.51
N SER A 106 -5.85 12.75 -11.70
CA SER A 106 -6.33 11.45 -12.15
C SER A 106 -5.16 10.49 -12.40
N ARG A 107 -5.26 9.27 -11.87
CA ARG A 107 -4.25 8.22 -11.99
C ARG A 107 -4.92 6.88 -12.33
N PRO A 108 -4.40 6.14 -13.33
CA PRO A 108 -4.92 4.83 -13.65
C PRO A 108 -4.54 3.82 -12.57
N PHE A 109 -5.54 3.15 -12.01
CA PHE A 109 -5.36 2.05 -11.09
C PHE A 109 -5.70 0.74 -11.79
N HIS A 110 -4.79 -0.20 -11.74
CA HIS A 110 -5.04 -1.57 -12.15
C HIS A 110 -5.90 -2.26 -11.10
N ILE A 111 -6.88 -3.04 -11.56
CA ILE A 111 -7.86 -3.70 -10.69
C ILE A 111 -7.69 -5.20 -10.78
N GLU A 112 -7.49 -5.83 -9.63
CA GLU A 112 -7.52 -7.28 -9.47
C GLU A 112 -8.67 -7.67 -8.58
N LYS A 113 -9.47 -8.63 -9.04
CA LYS A 113 -10.59 -9.20 -8.29
C LYS A 113 -10.19 -10.53 -7.69
N SER A 114 -10.40 -10.67 -6.40
CA SER A 114 -10.33 -11.92 -5.65
C SER A 114 -11.73 -12.35 -5.20
N PRO A 115 -11.94 -13.58 -4.73
CA PRO A 115 -13.29 -14.05 -4.32
C PRO A 115 -13.98 -13.15 -3.29
N HIS A 116 -13.21 -12.46 -2.44
CA HIS A 116 -13.74 -11.68 -1.31
C HIS A 116 -13.27 -10.23 -1.29
N SER A 117 -12.48 -9.77 -2.27
CA SER A 117 -11.94 -8.42 -2.27
C SER A 117 -11.55 -7.94 -3.67
N TYR A 118 -11.31 -6.65 -3.75
CA TYR A 118 -10.73 -5.97 -4.90
C TYR A 118 -9.46 -5.27 -4.46
N SER A 119 -8.42 -5.38 -5.28
CA SER A 119 -7.16 -4.65 -5.13
C SER A 119 -7.05 -3.60 -6.23
N PHE A 120 -6.79 -2.36 -5.85
CA PHE A 120 -6.60 -1.22 -6.74
C PHE A 120 -5.16 -0.76 -6.60
N THR A 121 -4.36 -0.95 -7.65
CA THR A 121 -2.92 -0.76 -7.59
C THR A 121 -2.44 0.30 -8.57
N HIS A 122 -1.59 1.23 -8.09
CA HIS A 122 -0.91 2.23 -8.92
C HIS A 122 0.58 2.31 -8.54
N ALA A 123 1.45 2.46 -9.55
CA ALA A 123 2.89 2.60 -9.36
C ALA A 123 3.37 4.03 -9.64
N PHE A 124 3.92 4.67 -8.60
CA PHE A 124 4.62 5.97 -8.67
C PHE A 124 6.09 5.71 -8.99
N ARG A 125 6.51 6.02 -10.20
CA ARG A 125 7.82 5.62 -10.71
C ARG A 125 8.83 6.75 -10.65
N GLY A 126 10.06 6.37 -10.23
CA GLY A 126 11.22 7.27 -10.21
C GLY A 126 11.18 8.34 -9.09
N PRO A 127 12.23 9.18 -9.02
CA PRO A 127 12.42 10.11 -7.91
C PRO A 127 11.35 11.21 -7.85
N MET A 128 10.79 11.61 -8.99
CA MET A 128 9.78 12.67 -9.02
C MET A 128 8.47 12.21 -8.36
N ASP A 129 7.93 11.06 -8.77
CA ASP A 129 6.65 10.57 -8.29
C ASP A 129 6.78 9.66 -7.06
N GLY A 130 7.72 8.70 -7.05
CA GLY A 130 7.85 7.76 -5.94
C GLY A 130 8.26 8.42 -4.63
N GLU A 131 9.28 9.28 -4.65
CA GLU A 131 9.73 10.00 -3.45
C GLU A 131 8.74 11.09 -3.01
N ARG A 132 8.08 11.76 -3.97
CA ARG A 132 7.00 12.71 -3.65
C ARG A 132 5.85 11.99 -2.95
N PHE A 133 5.43 10.83 -3.47
CA PHE A 133 4.36 10.04 -2.88
C PHE A 133 4.68 9.64 -1.44
N LEU A 134 5.89 9.12 -1.16
CA LEU A 134 6.29 8.77 0.19
C LEU A 134 6.37 9.99 1.13
N ARG A 135 6.80 11.14 0.62
CA ARG A 135 6.82 12.39 1.39
C ARG A 135 5.40 12.85 1.75
N ASP A 136 4.49 12.81 0.79
CA ASP A 136 3.09 13.17 1.01
C ASP A 136 2.41 12.19 1.98
N LEU A 137 2.68 10.89 1.84
CA LEU A 137 2.21 9.86 2.76
C LEU A 137 2.68 10.10 4.21
N ALA A 138 3.93 10.57 4.39
CA ALA A 138 4.51 10.85 5.70
C ALA A 138 4.00 12.16 6.34
N SER A 139 3.63 13.14 5.53
CA SER A 139 3.36 14.52 6.00
C SER A 139 1.88 14.89 6.11
N HIS A 140 0.99 14.02 5.65
CA HIS A 140 -0.45 14.26 5.63
C HIS A 140 -1.22 13.32 6.56
N ASP A 141 -2.44 13.70 6.88
CA ASP A 141 -3.27 13.01 7.85
C ASP A 141 -4.11 11.89 7.23
N ALA A 142 -4.47 12.03 5.96
CA ALA A 142 -5.24 11.04 5.22
C ALA A 142 -4.91 11.01 3.72
N LEU A 143 -5.02 9.81 3.14
CA LEU A 143 -5.09 9.57 1.71
C LEU A 143 -6.55 9.52 1.30
N VAL A 144 -6.91 10.23 0.23
CA VAL A 144 -8.28 10.27 -0.30
C VAL A 144 -8.28 9.85 -1.76
N LEU A 145 -9.19 8.97 -2.10
CA LEU A 145 -9.48 8.57 -3.47
C LEU A 145 -10.87 9.04 -3.86
N PHE A 146 -10.97 9.66 -5.04
CA PHE A 146 -12.23 10.08 -5.64
C PHE A 146 -12.46 9.31 -6.93
N PHE A 147 -13.73 9.02 -7.19
CA PHE A 147 -14.19 8.49 -8.47
C PHE A 147 -15.33 9.36 -9.00
N GLY A 148 -15.09 10.05 -10.12
CA GLY A 148 -16.01 11.10 -10.59
C GLY A 148 -16.17 12.21 -9.53
N PRO A 149 -17.39 12.70 -9.30
CA PRO A 149 -17.62 13.78 -8.34
C PRO A 149 -17.67 13.30 -6.87
N GLY A 150 -17.53 11.99 -6.62
CA GLY A 150 -17.71 11.37 -5.32
C GLY A 150 -16.42 10.96 -4.64
N MET A 151 -16.31 11.20 -3.33
CA MET A 151 -15.26 10.60 -2.50
C MET A 151 -15.55 9.11 -2.34
N LEU A 152 -14.59 8.28 -2.73
CA LEU A 152 -14.68 6.83 -2.66
C LEU A 152 -14.24 6.31 -1.29
N THR A 153 -13.07 6.75 -0.84
CA THR A 153 -12.55 6.42 0.49
C THR A 153 -11.64 7.52 1.02
N SER A 154 -11.48 7.55 2.35
CA SER A 154 -10.53 8.39 3.06
C SER A 154 -9.85 7.56 4.14
N LEU A 155 -8.57 7.29 3.97
CA LEU A 155 -7.77 6.41 4.80
C LEU A 155 -6.84 7.24 5.70
N PRO A 156 -7.00 7.20 7.03
CA PRO A 156 -6.13 7.92 7.95
C PRO A 156 -4.71 7.35 7.89
N LEU A 157 -3.70 8.20 7.88
CA LEU A 157 -2.33 7.81 7.64
C LEU A 157 -1.50 7.67 8.91
N LYS A 158 -1.17 8.78 9.60
CA LYS A 158 -0.21 8.79 10.71
C LYS A 158 1.04 7.97 10.38
N ALA A 159 1.61 8.21 9.19
CA ALA A 159 2.58 7.31 8.57
C ALA A 159 4.03 7.82 8.60
N SER A 160 4.33 8.98 9.22
CA SER A 160 5.68 9.59 9.22
C SER A 160 6.78 8.60 9.63
N ASP A 161 6.64 8.01 10.81
CA ASP A 161 7.64 7.09 11.35
C ASP A 161 7.65 5.76 10.59
N ALA A 162 6.48 5.32 10.12
CA ALA A 162 6.37 4.11 9.33
C ALA A 162 7.07 4.25 7.96
N VAL A 163 6.95 5.40 7.29
CA VAL A 163 7.67 5.70 6.04
C VAL A 163 9.18 5.76 6.29
N THR A 164 9.61 6.29 7.42
CA THR A 164 11.03 6.27 7.82
C THR A 164 11.53 4.83 7.93
N LYS A 165 10.79 3.97 8.62
CA LYS A 165 11.14 2.53 8.75
C LYS A 165 11.08 1.77 7.42
N LEU A 166 10.14 2.11 6.53
CA LEU A 166 10.10 1.54 5.18
C LEU A 166 11.36 1.89 4.37
N ARG A 167 11.83 3.13 4.46
CA ARG A 167 13.08 3.56 3.82
C ARG A 167 14.31 2.87 4.41
N GLU A 168 14.37 2.75 5.74
CA GLU A 168 15.44 2.02 6.43
C GLU A 168 15.49 0.55 5.97
N CYS A 169 14.34 -0.10 5.91
CA CYS A 169 14.19 -1.46 5.40
C CYS A 169 14.75 -1.58 3.98
N SER A 170 14.25 -0.74 3.06
CA SER A 170 14.64 -0.78 1.65
C SER A 170 16.13 -0.45 1.42
N SER A 171 16.71 0.42 2.26
CA SER A 171 18.14 0.75 2.19
C SER A 171 19.02 -0.41 2.66
N LYS A 172 18.58 -1.18 3.64
CA LYS A 172 19.31 -2.38 4.10
C LYS A 172 19.36 -3.46 3.03
N ILE A 173 18.24 -3.69 2.33
CA ILE A 173 18.18 -4.67 1.23
C ILE A 173 19.16 -4.30 0.12
N VAL A 174 19.16 -3.04 -0.32
CA VAL A 174 20.09 -2.55 -1.35
C VAL A 174 21.55 -2.71 -0.92
N GLY A 175 21.84 -2.53 0.38
CA GLY A 175 23.18 -2.73 0.94
C GLY A 175 23.61 -4.21 0.92
N GLN A 176 22.71 -5.14 1.17
CA GLN A 176 22.99 -6.59 1.11
C GLN A 176 23.29 -7.06 -0.31
N ASP A 177 22.48 -6.66 -1.30
CA ASP A 177 22.72 -7.00 -2.72
C ASP A 177 24.10 -6.52 -3.22
N ALA A 178 24.59 -5.39 -2.72
CA ALA A 178 25.93 -4.87 -3.06
C ALA A 178 27.05 -5.72 -2.47
N PHE A 179 26.84 -6.35 -1.30
CA PHE A 179 27.84 -7.24 -0.68
C PHE A 179 27.86 -8.62 -1.32
N ASP A 180 26.71 -9.19 -1.65
CA ASP A 180 26.60 -10.52 -2.29
C ASP A 180 27.19 -10.52 -3.71
N GLY A 181 27.21 -9.38 -4.39
CA GLY A 181 27.85 -9.18 -5.69
C GLY A 181 29.38 -9.14 -5.65
N LEU A 182 30.00 -8.89 -4.48
CA LEU A 182 31.45 -8.83 -4.30
C LEU A 182 32.09 -10.17 -3.88
N GLN A 183 31.28 -11.19 -3.58
CA GLN A 183 31.74 -12.52 -3.17
C GLN A 183 31.72 -13.56 -4.31
N LYS A 184 31.45 -13.14 -5.54
CA LYS A 184 31.57 -13.95 -6.77
C LYS A 184 32.73 -13.47 -7.62
#